data_3d0efdb6c07293e143cece3829bda195
#
_entry.id   3d0efdb6c07293e143cece3829bda195
#
_cell.length_a   1.000
_cell.length_b   1.000
_cell.length_c   1.000
_cell.angle_alpha   90.00
_cell.angle_beta   90.00
_cell.angle_gamma   90.00
#
_symmetry.space_group_name_H-M   'P 1'
#
loop_
_entity.id
_entity.type
_entity.pdbx_description
1 polymer ?
#
loop_
_entity_poly.entity_id
_entity_poly.type
_entity_poly.pdbx_seq_one_letter_code
_entity_poly.pdbx_strand_id
1 'polypeptide(L)' 'MLMITSFTNPRVAQAFVDYMATQGVILTIQQHNQTDVWLADESPAARVNEELARFLENPGD' A
#
# COMPACT_ATOMS: atom_id res chain seq x y z
N MET A 1 -7.26 11.32 5.22
CA MET A 1 -6.57 10.02 5.18
C MET A 1 -7.51 8.97 4.60
N LEU A 2 -7.04 8.19 3.66
CA LEU A 2 -7.84 7.20 2.95
C LEU A 2 -7.20 5.81 3.11
N MET A 3 -7.99 4.83 3.55
CA MET A 3 -7.51 3.46 3.62
C MET A 3 -7.50 2.85 2.22
N ILE A 4 -6.33 2.37 1.80
CA ILE A 4 -6.17 1.77 0.47
C ILE A 4 -6.55 0.29 0.51
N THR A 5 -5.98 -0.46 1.45
CA THR A 5 -6.19 -1.90 1.53
C THR A 5 -5.73 -2.44 2.86
N SER A 6 -6.00 -3.71 3.12
CA SER A 6 -5.48 -4.43 4.28
C SER A 6 -4.78 -5.69 3.79
N PHE A 7 -3.68 -6.03 4.43
CA PHE A 7 -2.95 -7.27 4.15
C PHE A 7 -2.95 -8.15 5.40
N THR A 8 -3.04 -9.45 5.22
CA THR A 8 -2.88 -10.39 6.33
C THR A 8 -1.42 -10.59 6.70
N ASN A 9 -0.52 -10.35 5.74
CA ASN A 9 0.92 -10.53 5.94
C ASN A 9 1.60 -9.15 5.99
N PRO A 10 2.20 -8.78 7.15
CA PRO A 10 2.85 -7.46 7.27
C PRO A 10 4.05 -7.28 6.35
N ARG A 11 4.72 -8.36 5.95
CA ARG A 11 5.85 -8.28 5.01
C ARG A 11 5.39 -7.83 3.64
N VAL A 12 4.23 -8.32 3.20
CA VAL A 12 3.66 -7.92 1.91
C VAL A 12 3.25 -6.45 1.96
N ALA A 13 2.64 -6.02 3.05
CA ALA A 13 2.26 -4.63 3.23
C ALA A 13 3.49 -3.72 3.20
N GLN A 14 4.55 -4.11 3.90
CA GLN A 14 5.78 -3.32 3.93
C GLN A 14 6.41 -3.23 2.53
N ALA A 15 6.41 -4.33 1.80
CA ALA A 15 6.95 -4.35 0.43
C ALA A 15 6.18 -3.37 -0.46
N PHE A 16 4.86 -3.33 -0.33
CA PHE A 16 4.04 -2.41 -1.11
C PHE A 16 4.33 -0.95 -0.73
N VAL A 17 4.43 -0.66 0.57
CA VAL A 17 4.73 0.68 1.05
C VAL A 17 6.09 1.13 0.54
N ASP A 18 7.10 0.26 0.60
CA ASP A 18 8.43 0.57 0.11
C ASP A 18 8.42 0.84 -1.40
N TYR A 19 7.70 0.01 -2.14
CA TYR A 19 7.57 0.18 -3.58
C TYR A 19 6.96 1.55 -3.92
N MET A 20 5.89 1.93 -3.24
CA MET A 20 5.24 3.22 -3.50
C MET A 20 6.13 4.39 -3.07
N ALA A 21 6.93 4.21 -2.02
CA ALA A 21 7.86 5.24 -1.58
C ALA A 21 8.90 5.57 -2.65
N THR A 22 9.33 4.58 -3.44
CA THR A 22 10.26 4.80 -4.54
C THR A 22 9.66 5.68 -5.64
N GLN A 23 8.34 5.78 -5.68
CA GLN A 23 7.62 6.60 -6.64
C GLN A 23 7.16 7.94 -6.06
N GLY A 24 7.63 8.26 -4.84
CA GLY A 24 7.30 9.51 -4.19
C GLY A 24 5.96 9.51 -3.48
N VAL A 25 5.33 8.34 -3.31
CA VAL A 25 4.06 8.22 -2.61
C VAL A 25 4.31 7.62 -1.22
N ILE A 26 3.93 8.35 -0.19
CA ILE A 26 4.15 7.93 1.20
C ILE A 26 2.86 7.31 1.74
N LEU A 27 2.95 6.07 2.18
CA LEU A 27 1.85 5.34 2.78
C LEU A 27 2.15 5.08 4.25
N THR A 28 1.09 4.94 5.04
CA THR A 28 1.19 4.65 6.47
C THR A 28 0.62 3.27 6.74
N ILE A 29 1.30 2.50 7.59
CA ILE A 29 0.83 1.18 8.02
C ILE A 29 0.30 1.29 9.43
N GLN A 30 -0.89 0.74 9.67
CA GLN A 30 -1.45 0.57 11.00
C GLN A 30 -1.75 -0.91 11.19
N GLN A 31 -1.21 -1.50 12.25
CA GLN A 31 -1.40 -2.91 12.54
C GLN A 31 -2.43 -3.09 13.64
N HIS A 32 -3.48 -3.82 13.32
CA HIS A 32 -4.47 -4.33 14.27
C HIS A 32 -4.58 -5.84 14.06
N ASN A 33 -5.77 -6.34 13.76
CA ASN A 33 -5.93 -7.75 13.37
C ASN A 33 -5.30 -8.01 12.00
N GLN A 34 -5.29 -6.99 11.16
CA GLN A 34 -4.66 -7.02 9.84
C GLN A 34 -3.74 -5.81 9.71
N THR A 35 -2.89 -5.82 8.71
CA THR A 35 -2.00 -4.70 8.41
C THR A 35 -2.70 -3.76 7.43
N ASP A 36 -3.19 -2.64 7.93
CA ASP A 36 -3.91 -1.65 7.13
C ASP A 36 -2.94 -0.65 6.52
N VAL A 37 -3.14 -0.35 5.25
CA VAL A 37 -2.32 0.62 4.52
C VAL A 37 -3.16 1.86 4.27
N TRP A 38 -2.67 3.02 4.71
CA TRP A 38 -3.36 4.29 4.63
C TRP A 38 -2.59 5.28 3.78
N LEU A 39 -3.33 6.08 3.02
CA LEU A 39 -2.79 7.15 2.20
C LEU A 39 -3.19 8.49 2.81
N ALA A 40 -2.20 9.31 3.20
CA ALA A 40 -2.45 10.58 3.85
C ALA A 40 -3.08 11.60 2.90
N ASP A 41 -2.66 11.60 1.63
CA ASP A 41 -3.16 12.51 0.60
C ASP A 41 -3.95 11.71 -0.43
N GLU A 42 -5.19 12.12 -0.68
CA GLU A 42 -6.07 11.42 -1.62
C GLU A 42 -5.72 11.65 -3.09
N SER A 43 -4.92 12.67 -3.40
CA SER A 43 -4.58 13.01 -4.78
C SER A 43 -4.02 11.83 -5.59
N PRO A 44 -3.06 11.03 -5.06
CA PRO A 44 -2.52 9.90 -5.81
C PRO A 44 -3.32 8.61 -5.65
N ALA A 45 -4.53 8.66 -5.09
CA ALA A 45 -5.28 7.45 -4.76
C ALA A 45 -5.52 6.55 -5.98
N ALA A 46 -5.87 7.13 -7.13
CA ALA A 46 -6.09 6.36 -8.34
C ALA A 46 -4.83 5.62 -8.78
N ARG A 47 -3.69 6.30 -8.69
CA ARG A 47 -2.40 5.68 -9.02
C ARG A 47 -2.04 4.57 -8.05
N VAL A 48 -2.27 4.80 -6.75
CA VAL A 48 -1.99 3.80 -5.72
C VAL A 48 -2.82 2.54 -5.96
N ASN A 49 -4.10 2.70 -6.28
CA ASN A 49 -4.97 1.57 -6.57
C ASN A 49 -4.51 0.80 -7.81
N GLU A 50 -4.07 1.51 -8.84
CA GLU A 50 -3.54 0.89 -10.06
C GLU A 50 -2.28 0.08 -9.76
N GLU A 51 -1.35 0.66 -9.00
CA GLU A 51 -0.13 -0.01 -8.63
C GLU A 51 -0.39 -1.17 -7.67
N LEU A 52 -1.39 -1.05 -6.79
CA LEU A 52 -1.79 -2.14 -5.92
C LEU A 52 -2.25 -3.35 -6.74
N ALA A 53 -3.04 -3.14 -7.78
CA ALA A 53 -3.51 -4.21 -8.64
C ALA A 53 -2.32 -4.95 -9.28
N ARG A 54 -1.33 -4.20 -9.76
CA ARG A 54 -0.12 -4.78 -10.33
C ARG A 54 0.69 -5.55 -9.28
N PHE A 55 0.79 -4.98 -8.09
CA PHE A 55 1.54 -5.61 -7.01
C PHE A 55 0.91 -6.94 -6.61
N LEU A 56 -0.42 -7.00 -6.54
CA LEU A 56 -1.13 -8.22 -6.17
C LEU A 56 -1.00 -9.29 -7.27
N GLU A 57 -0.82 -8.90 -8.52
CA GLU A 57 -0.54 -9.84 -9.60
C GLU A 57 0.83 -10.48 -9.47
N ASN A 58 1.84 -9.71 -9.06
CA ASN A 58 3.23 -10.14 -8.99
C ASN A 58 3.87 -9.74 -7.66
N PRO A 59 3.38 -10.26 -6.53
CA PRO A 59 3.87 -9.81 -5.22
C PRO A 59 5.30 -10.19 -4.90
N GLY A 60 5.90 -11.05 -5.70
CA GLY A 60 7.28 -11.48 -5.50
C GLY A 60 8.32 -10.66 -6.23
N ASP A 61 7.91 -9.68 -6.99
CA ASP A 61 8.85 -8.86 -7.78
C ASP A 61 9.35 -7.66 -7.02
#